data_457203c38dc4f855e7ff95a39f1a3bc1
#
_entry.id   457203c38dc4f855e7ff95a39f1a3bc1
#
_cell.length_a   1.000
_cell.length_b   1.000
_cell.length_c   1.000
_cell.angle_alpha   90.00
_cell.angle_beta   90.00
_cell.angle_gamma   90.00
#
_symmetry.space_group_name_H-M   'P 1'
#
loop_
_entity.id
_entity.type
_entity.pdbx_description
1 polymer ?
#
loop_
_entity_poly.entity_id
_entity_poly.type
_entity_poly.pdbx_seq_one_letter_code
_entity_poly.pdbx_strand_id
1 'polypeptide(L)'
;VFASGTAQIKGNGKLIDFDINMKSEPKTAIYLDFMNKNSATDYDFITFVDKSKLAANVDSTSTHPLNIVHETDEGAELRMNFLLDITPDADIELIMDPIAGDRIKGNASGSLQIQYGTRSDLRMYGDVNIVQGNYNFSLQQIIHKDFKIRDGSTINFRGDPFNAHMDINAIYNLTANIGDLDQSLLQESSRTNIPVNCVLNLKGALRSPSISFDLEFPNSNEELERQVKAFIDTEDMI
;
A
#
# COMPACT_ATOMS: atom_id res chain seq x y z
N VAL A 1 -13.75 -3.58 8.73
CA VAL A 1 -13.66 -2.10 8.76
C VAL A 1 -14.65 -1.58 9.78
N PHE A 2 -14.19 -0.77 10.72
CA PHE A 2 -15.02 -0.02 11.65
C PHE A 2 -14.96 1.45 11.22
N ALA A 3 -16.10 2.04 10.87
CA ALA A 3 -16.16 3.41 10.42
C ALA A 3 -17.46 4.06 10.90
N SER A 4 -17.40 5.34 11.17
CA SER A 4 -18.56 6.19 11.41
C SER A 4 -18.76 7.15 10.25
N GLY A 5 -20.00 7.52 9.98
CA GLY A 5 -20.27 8.42 8.87
C GLY A 5 -21.71 8.46 8.42
N THR A 6 -21.91 8.96 7.21
CA THR A 6 -23.22 9.09 6.58
C THR A 6 -23.22 8.48 5.21
N ALA A 7 -24.35 7.86 4.84
CA ALA A 7 -24.57 7.34 3.50
C ALA A 7 -25.87 7.89 2.95
N GLN A 8 -25.83 8.39 1.74
CA GLN A 8 -26.99 8.85 0.99
C GLN A 8 -27.13 8.01 -0.29
N ILE A 9 -28.33 7.50 -0.54
CA ILE A 9 -28.64 6.73 -1.73
C ILE A 9 -29.72 7.46 -2.51
N LYS A 10 -29.47 7.70 -3.78
CA LYS A 10 -30.41 8.31 -4.74
C LYS A 10 -30.55 7.41 -5.94
N GLY A 11 -31.77 7.21 -6.42
CA GLY A 11 -32.00 6.37 -7.60
C GLY A 11 -33.25 6.76 -8.38
N ASN A 12 -33.22 6.53 -9.70
CA ASN A 12 -34.36 6.78 -10.61
C ASN A 12 -34.71 5.56 -11.50
N GLY A 13 -34.26 4.37 -11.12
CA GLY A 13 -34.48 3.12 -11.87
C GLY A 13 -33.47 2.86 -12.98
N LYS A 14 -32.76 3.90 -13.48
CA LYS A 14 -31.67 3.77 -14.47
C LYS A 14 -30.28 4.05 -13.87
N LEU A 15 -30.23 4.81 -12.80
CA LEU A 15 -29.03 5.21 -12.12
C LEU A 15 -29.25 5.13 -10.61
N ILE A 16 -28.32 4.55 -9.90
CA ILE A 16 -28.27 4.51 -8.45
C ILE A 16 -26.95 5.14 -8.01
N ASP A 17 -27.06 6.28 -7.32
CA ASP A 17 -25.92 7.02 -6.78
C ASP A 17 -25.79 6.75 -5.28
N PHE A 18 -24.60 6.38 -4.86
CA PHE A 18 -24.21 6.27 -3.45
C PHE A 18 -23.19 7.36 -3.13
N ASP A 19 -23.55 8.25 -2.21
CA ASP A 19 -22.66 9.25 -1.63
C ASP A 19 -22.37 8.85 -0.18
N ILE A 20 -21.15 8.45 0.12
CA ILE A 20 -20.77 7.88 1.40
C ILE A 20 -19.60 8.69 1.96
N ASN A 21 -19.80 9.28 3.13
CA ASN A 21 -18.76 9.96 3.89
C ASN A 21 -18.45 9.12 5.12
N MET A 22 -17.21 8.69 5.26
CA MET A 22 -16.76 7.80 6.34
C MET A 22 -15.51 8.35 6.99
N LYS A 23 -15.41 8.11 8.28
CA LYS A 23 -14.19 8.27 9.06
C LYS A 23 -13.82 6.92 9.66
N SER A 24 -12.57 6.50 9.51
CA SER A 24 -12.10 5.26 10.11
C SER A 24 -12.11 5.35 11.64
N GLU A 25 -12.52 4.27 12.27
CA GLU A 25 -12.53 4.12 13.72
C GLU A 25 -11.37 3.20 14.16
N PRO A 26 -10.97 3.21 15.44
CA PRO A 26 -9.97 2.29 15.95
C PRO A 26 -10.27 0.82 15.62
N LYS A 27 -9.24 0.04 15.31
CA LYS A 27 -9.31 -1.37 14.84
C LYS A 27 -9.82 -1.52 13.40
N THR A 28 -9.91 -0.45 12.63
CA THR A 28 -10.11 -0.55 11.19
C THR A 28 -8.84 -1.09 10.54
N ALA A 29 -8.99 -2.08 9.68
CA ALA A 29 -7.93 -2.55 8.79
C ALA A 29 -8.34 -2.33 7.33
N ILE A 30 -7.45 -1.68 6.56
CA ILE A 30 -7.64 -1.37 5.14
C ILE A 30 -6.56 -2.11 4.36
N TYR A 31 -6.97 -2.97 3.43
CA TYR A 31 -6.07 -3.73 2.57
C TYR A 31 -6.18 -3.22 1.15
N LEU A 32 -5.06 -2.85 0.55
CA LEU A 32 -4.99 -2.39 -0.83
C LEU A 32 -4.03 -3.30 -1.59
N ASP A 33 -4.56 -4.05 -2.56
CA ASP A 33 -3.77 -4.93 -3.45
C ASP A 33 -3.74 -4.31 -4.85
N PHE A 34 -2.55 -3.87 -5.29
CA PHE A 34 -2.35 -3.20 -6.56
C PHE A 34 -1.80 -4.11 -7.66
N MET A 35 -1.54 -5.38 -7.39
CA MET A 35 -1.02 -6.30 -8.40
C MET A 35 -2.09 -7.05 -9.18
N ASN A 36 -3.27 -7.23 -8.61
CA ASN A 36 -4.37 -7.94 -9.24
C ASN A 36 -5.21 -7.02 -10.14
N LYS A 37 -4.79 -6.84 -11.41
CA LYS A 37 -5.60 -6.12 -12.41
C LYS A 37 -6.99 -6.74 -12.64
N ASN A 38 -7.14 -8.04 -12.37
CA ASN A 38 -8.39 -8.76 -12.62
C ASN A 38 -9.38 -8.63 -11.46
N SER A 39 -8.94 -8.19 -10.29
CA SER A 39 -9.83 -8.10 -9.14
C SER A 39 -10.67 -6.83 -9.10
N ALA A 40 -10.34 -5.77 -9.83
CA ALA A 40 -11.19 -4.57 -9.88
C ALA A 40 -12.48 -4.78 -10.72
N THR A 41 -12.51 -5.79 -11.59
CA THR A 41 -13.69 -6.16 -12.39
C THR A 41 -14.46 -7.35 -11.83
N ASP A 42 -13.83 -8.14 -10.93
CA ASP A 42 -14.42 -9.36 -10.35
C ASP A 42 -14.74 -9.24 -8.84
N TYR A 43 -14.62 -8.05 -8.25
CA TYR A 43 -15.12 -7.87 -6.89
C TYR A 43 -16.64 -7.75 -6.89
N ASP A 44 -17.32 -8.83 -6.66
CA ASP A 44 -18.68 -8.88 -6.11
C ASP A 44 -18.66 -8.31 -4.66
N PHE A 45 -18.39 -6.99 -4.53
CA PHE A 45 -18.41 -6.31 -3.24
C PHE A 45 -19.79 -6.33 -2.58
N ILE A 46 -20.84 -6.49 -3.37
CA ILE A 46 -22.20 -6.52 -2.89
C ILE A 46 -22.97 -7.56 -3.71
N THR A 47 -23.29 -8.69 -3.10
CA THR A 47 -24.25 -9.64 -3.66
C THR A 47 -25.64 -9.22 -3.21
N PHE A 48 -26.45 -8.68 -4.11
CA PHE A 48 -27.86 -8.45 -3.84
C PHE A 48 -28.61 -9.77 -3.89
N VAL A 49 -29.04 -10.26 -2.71
CA VAL A 49 -29.90 -11.44 -2.62
C VAL A 49 -31.34 -10.96 -2.62
N ASP A 50 -32.09 -11.21 -3.68
CA ASP A 50 -33.54 -10.99 -3.74
C ASP A 50 -34.24 -12.00 -2.84
N LYS A 51 -34.58 -11.55 -1.62
CA LYS A 51 -35.27 -12.38 -0.64
C LYS A 51 -36.70 -12.74 -1.05
N SER A 52 -37.29 -12.07 -2.03
CA SER A 52 -38.66 -12.37 -2.50
C SER A 52 -38.70 -13.69 -3.28
N LYS A 53 -37.58 -14.14 -3.87
CA LYS A 53 -37.47 -15.39 -4.59
C LYS A 53 -37.08 -16.58 -3.69
N LEU A 54 -36.67 -16.36 -2.46
CA LEU A 54 -36.31 -17.40 -1.50
C LEU A 54 -37.51 -18.08 -0.83
N ALA A 55 -38.69 -17.51 -0.95
CA ALA A 55 -39.91 -18.03 -0.31
C ALA A 55 -40.71 -19.03 -1.19
N ALA A 56 -40.29 -19.31 -2.40
CA ALA A 56 -41.10 -20.02 -3.37
C ALA A 56 -40.52 -21.36 -3.90
N ASN A 57 -39.48 -21.97 -3.34
CA ASN A 57 -39.16 -23.36 -3.68
C ASN A 57 -38.19 -23.96 -2.68
N VAL A 58 -38.74 -24.63 -1.67
CA VAL A 58 -38.06 -25.71 -0.95
C VAL A 58 -38.45 -27.01 -1.64
N ASP A 59 -37.71 -27.39 -2.68
CA ASP A 59 -37.61 -28.76 -3.09
C ASP A 59 -36.14 -29.11 -3.31
N SER A 60 -35.74 -30.02 -2.45
CA SER A 60 -34.40 -30.60 -2.37
C SER A 60 -34.17 -31.51 -3.57
N THR A 61 -33.20 -31.18 -4.41
CA THR A 61 -32.37 -32.06 -5.24
C THR A 61 -32.06 -31.40 -6.59
N SER A 62 -31.04 -30.57 -6.64
CA SER A 62 -30.15 -30.53 -7.79
C SER A 62 -28.98 -29.54 -7.54
N THR A 63 -27.82 -30.13 -7.35
CA THR A 63 -26.52 -29.48 -7.43
C THR A 63 -26.26 -29.09 -8.89
N HIS A 64 -26.70 -27.92 -9.30
CA HIS A 64 -26.17 -27.27 -10.50
C HIS A 64 -25.60 -25.91 -10.10
N PRO A 65 -24.34 -25.60 -10.49
CA PRO A 65 -23.85 -24.22 -10.37
C PRO A 65 -24.78 -23.34 -11.20
N LEU A 66 -25.33 -22.33 -10.57
CA LEU A 66 -26.12 -21.31 -11.27
C LEU A 66 -25.17 -20.65 -12.28
N ASN A 67 -25.27 -21.08 -13.54
CA ASN A 67 -24.81 -20.26 -14.66
C ASN A 67 -25.66 -18.99 -14.63
N ILE A 68 -25.12 -17.93 -14.09
CA ILE A 68 -25.67 -16.60 -14.28
C ILE A 68 -25.38 -16.28 -15.74
N VAL A 69 -26.38 -16.53 -16.57
CA VAL A 69 -26.44 -16.00 -17.92
C VAL A 69 -26.37 -14.48 -17.73
N HIS A 70 -25.31 -13.86 -18.20
CA HIS A 70 -25.29 -12.42 -18.46
C HIS A 70 -26.32 -12.15 -19.55
N GLU A 71 -27.59 -12.06 -19.18
CA GLU A 71 -28.54 -11.34 -19.99
C GLU A 71 -28.05 -9.89 -20.03
N THR A 72 -27.87 -9.37 -21.21
CA THR A 72 -27.63 -7.95 -21.50
C THR A 72 -28.92 -7.18 -21.20
N ASP A 73 -29.34 -7.23 -19.97
CA ASP A 73 -30.38 -6.35 -19.47
C ASP A 73 -29.70 -4.98 -19.19
N GLU A 74 -30.32 -3.92 -19.64
CA GLU A 74 -29.90 -2.54 -19.37
C GLU A 74 -30.11 -2.24 -17.88
N GLY A 75 -29.36 -2.96 -17.03
CA GLY A 75 -29.37 -2.80 -15.59
C GLY A 75 -29.05 -1.37 -15.19
N ALA A 76 -29.59 -0.91 -14.09
CA ALA A 76 -29.32 0.43 -13.57
C ALA A 76 -27.79 0.64 -13.41
N GLU A 77 -27.31 1.77 -13.89
CA GLU A 77 -25.93 2.21 -13.65
C GLU A 77 -25.74 2.46 -12.18
N LEU A 78 -24.67 1.90 -11.60
CA LEU A 78 -24.29 2.14 -10.23
C LEU A 78 -23.12 3.13 -10.20
N ARG A 79 -23.23 4.19 -9.40
CA ARG A 79 -22.15 5.11 -9.08
C ARG A 79 -21.95 5.18 -7.58
N MET A 80 -20.71 5.09 -7.16
CA MET A 80 -20.30 5.15 -5.77
C MET A 80 -19.25 6.23 -5.59
N ASN A 81 -19.53 7.18 -4.72
CA ASN A 81 -18.60 8.21 -4.29
C ASN A 81 -18.34 8.01 -2.79
N PHE A 82 -17.12 7.69 -2.44
CA PHE A 82 -16.68 7.58 -1.07
C PHE A 82 -15.75 8.74 -0.73
N LEU A 83 -16.03 9.42 0.36
CA LEU A 83 -15.07 10.28 1.03
C LEU A 83 -14.66 9.56 2.32
N LEU A 84 -13.40 9.15 2.38
CA LEU A 84 -12.85 8.38 3.50
C LEU A 84 -11.80 9.22 4.22
N ASP A 85 -12.07 9.59 5.47
CA ASP A 85 -11.08 10.17 6.37
C ASP A 85 -10.38 9.04 7.12
N ILE A 86 -9.10 8.87 6.86
CA ILE A 86 -8.23 7.88 7.49
C ILE A 86 -7.61 8.50 8.74
N THR A 87 -7.85 7.88 9.89
CA THR A 87 -7.26 8.30 11.16
C THR A 87 -6.01 7.47 11.48
N PRO A 88 -5.07 8.00 12.27
CA PRO A 88 -3.85 7.28 12.65
C PRO A 88 -4.07 5.96 13.41
N ASP A 89 -5.29 5.71 13.88
CA ASP A 89 -5.65 4.47 14.57
C ASP A 89 -6.03 3.32 13.62
N ALA A 90 -6.13 3.62 12.32
CA ALA A 90 -6.42 2.62 11.31
C ALA A 90 -5.15 1.92 10.84
N ASP A 91 -5.18 0.59 10.77
CA ASP A 91 -4.13 -0.21 10.17
C ASP A 91 -4.30 -0.22 8.66
N ILE A 92 -3.22 0.06 7.93
CA ILE A 92 -3.18 0.00 6.47
C ILE A 92 -2.15 -1.04 6.05
N GLU A 93 -2.54 -1.88 5.12
CA GLU A 93 -1.63 -2.81 4.44
C GLU A 93 -1.74 -2.61 2.94
N LEU A 94 -0.62 -2.22 2.33
CA LEU A 94 -0.47 -2.02 0.90
C LEU A 94 0.39 -3.15 0.34
N ILE A 95 -0.17 -3.98 -0.51
CA ILE A 95 0.53 -5.09 -1.15
C ILE A 95 1.05 -4.61 -2.50
N MET A 96 2.37 -4.57 -2.65
CA MET A 96 3.05 -4.12 -3.87
C MET A 96 3.43 -5.29 -4.77
N ASP A 97 3.94 -6.38 -4.20
CA ASP A 97 4.20 -7.64 -4.89
C ASP A 97 3.86 -8.83 -3.97
N PRO A 98 2.73 -9.50 -4.19
CA PRO A 98 2.33 -10.64 -3.36
C PRO A 98 3.23 -11.87 -3.55
N ILE A 99 3.93 -12.00 -4.69
CA ILE A 99 4.81 -13.13 -4.98
C ILE A 99 6.17 -12.92 -4.30
N ALA A 100 6.73 -11.73 -4.41
CA ALA A 100 7.97 -11.36 -3.72
C ALA A 100 7.74 -11.12 -2.23
N GLY A 101 6.51 -10.78 -1.82
CA GLY A 101 6.14 -10.46 -0.45
C GLY A 101 6.33 -8.99 -0.09
N ASP A 102 6.54 -8.13 -1.09
CA ASP A 102 6.72 -6.69 -0.88
C ASP A 102 5.42 -6.05 -0.43
N ARG A 103 5.45 -5.46 0.76
CA ARG A 103 4.28 -4.81 1.35
C ARG A 103 4.67 -3.72 2.36
N ILE A 104 3.85 -2.70 2.39
CA ILE A 104 3.87 -1.66 3.42
C ILE A 104 2.74 -1.94 4.41
N LYS A 105 3.08 -2.02 5.69
CA LYS A 105 2.12 -2.20 6.76
C LYS A 105 2.35 -1.17 7.86
N GLY A 106 1.29 -0.49 8.26
CA GLY A 106 1.41 0.54 9.28
C GLY A 106 0.13 1.32 9.51
N ASN A 107 0.28 2.46 10.13
CA ASN A 107 -0.79 3.42 10.39
C ASN A 107 -0.60 4.64 9.50
N ALA A 108 -1.69 5.20 9.03
CA ALA A 108 -1.65 6.37 8.18
C ALA A 108 -2.76 7.36 8.52
N SER A 109 -2.64 8.57 8.01
CA SER A 109 -3.65 9.60 8.08
C SER A 109 -3.84 10.26 6.73
N GLY A 110 -5.05 10.72 6.45
CA GLY A 110 -5.34 11.40 5.20
C GLY A 110 -6.82 11.37 4.85
N SER A 111 -7.16 11.96 3.71
CA SER A 111 -8.50 11.92 3.19
C SER A 111 -8.46 11.42 1.74
N LEU A 112 -9.25 10.41 1.43
CA LEU A 112 -9.36 9.82 0.11
C LEU A 112 -10.78 9.97 -0.43
N GLN A 113 -10.88 10.50 -1.64
CA GLN A 113 -12.07 10.42 -2.44
C GLN A 113 -11.93 9.24 -3.42
N ILE A 114 -12.85 8.28 -3.32
CA ILE A 114 -12.88 7.07 -4.14
C ILE A 114 -14.15 7.11 -4.98
N GLN A 115 -14.01 6.97 -6.29
CA GLN A 115 -15.11 6.95 -7.24
C GLN A 115 -15.09 5.61 -7.98
N TYR A 116 -16.23 4.95 -7.98
CA TYR A 116 -16.43 3.68 -8.67
C TYR A 116 -17.80 3.64 -9.34
N GLY A 117 -17.91 2.98 -10.47
CA GLY A 117 -19.19 2.77 -11.13
C GLY A 117 -19.16 1.57 -12.09
N THR A 118 -20.34 1.03 -12.40
CA THR A 118 -20.46 -0.13 -13.30
C THR A 118 -19.98 0.16 -14.73
N ARG A 119 -19.89 1.46 -15.11
CA ARG A 119 -19.45 1.91 -16.43
C ARG A 119 -18.23 2.85 -16.37
N SER A 120 -17.58 2.93 -15.23
CA SER A 120 -16.42 3.80 -15.03
C SER A 120 -15.34 3.08 -14.23
N ASP A 121 -14.09 3.35 -14.57
CA ASP A 121 -12.95 2.83 -13.85
C ASP A 121 -12.90 3.38 -12.42
N LEU A 122 -12.29 2.60 -11.53
CA LEU A 122 -11.96 3.04 -10.18
C LEU A 122 -11.02 4.25 -10.24
N ARG A 123 -11.39 5.32 -9.55
CA ARG A 123 -10.56 6.51 -9.40
C ARG A 123 -10.41 6.87 -7.94
N MET A 124 -9.20 7.28 -7.58
CA MET A 124 -8.87 7.70 -6.24
C MET A 124 -8.16 9.05 -6.27
N TYR A 125 -8.52 9.93 -5.35
CA TYR A 125 -7.90 11.24 -5.19
C TYR A 125 -7.64 11.50 -3.71
N GLY A 126 -6.52 12.10 -3.40
CA GLY A 126 -6.15 12.47 -2.04
C GLY A 126 -4.74 12.06 -1.67
N ASP A 127 -4.35 12.44 -0.47
CA ASP A 127 -3.01 12.24 0.05
C ASP A 127 -3.09 11.39 1.33
N VAL A 128 -2.25 10.38 1.40
CA VAL A 128 -2.09 9.50 2.56
C VAL A 128 -0.69 9.69 3.12
N ASN A 129 -0.61 10.11 4.39
CA ASN A 129 0.64 10.26 5.12
C ASN A 129 0.83 9.04 6.01
N ILE A 130 1.97 8.37 5.91
CA ILE A 130 2.30 7.23 6.76
C ILE A 130 2.84 7.77 8.08
N VAL A 131 2.13 7.49 9.17
CA VAL A 131 2.49 7.95 10.52
C VAL A 131 3.57 7.06 11.12
N GLN A 132 3.39 5.75 10.95
CA GLN A 132 4.35 4.73 11.36
C GLN A 132 4.10 3.45 10.58
N GLY A 133 5.15 2.68 10.35
CA GLY A 133 4.99 1.42 9.63
C GLY A 133 6.31 0.75 9.30
N ASN A 134 6.17 -0.40 8.67
CA ASN A 134 7.27 -1.18 8.15
C ASN A 134 7.04 -1.49 6.67
N TYR A 135 8.11 -1.45 5.93
CA TYR A 135 8.16 -1.95 4.57
C TYR A 135 8.92 -3.29 4.55
N ASN A 136 8.22 -4.37 4.26
CA ASN A 136 8.84 -5.65 4.02
C ASN A 136 9.40 -5.63 2.60
N PHE A 137 10.70 -5.43 2.48
CA PHE A 137 11.41 -5.39 1.21
C PHE A 137 11.95 -6.76 0.84
N SER A 138 11.72 -7.16 -0.41
CA SER A 138 12.28 -8.37 -0.98
C SER A 138 13.05 -8.06 -2.25
N LEU A 139 14.29 -8.50 -2.34
CA LEU A 139 15.11 -8.40 -3.54
C LEU A 139 15.35 -9.79 -4.11
N GLN A 140 14.85 -10.02 -5.33
CA GLN A 140 15.00 -11.28 -6.06
C GLN A 140 14.59 -12.53 -5.26
N GLN A 141 13.69 -12.39 -4.28
CA GLN A 141 13.24 -13.45 -3.37
C GLN A 141 14.37 -14.08 -2.51
N ILE A 142 15.55 -13.47 -2.49
CA ILE A 142 16.72 -13.94 -1.73
C ILE A 142 16.92 -13.09 -0.48
N ILE A 143 16.81 -11.78 -0.61
CA ILE A 143 17.01 -10.84 0.49
C ILE A 143 15.64 -10.35 0.96
N HIS A 144 15.33 -10.59 2.23
CA HIS A 144 14.13 -10.07 2.89
C HIS A 144 14.57 -9.20 4.08
N LYS A 145 14.15 -7.94 4.07
CA LYS A 145 14.46 -6.99 5.14
C LYS A 145 13.25 -6.14 5.49
N ASP A 146 13.08 -5.92 6.79
CA ASP A 146 12.03 -5.08 7.33
C ASP A 146 12.59 -3.69 7.60
N PHE A 147 12.24 -2.75 6.74
CA PHE A 147 12.58 -1.34 6.88
C PHE A 147 11.51 -0.62 7.69
N LYS A 148 11.92 0.13 8.70
CA LYS A 148 11.03 1.02 9.45
C LYS A 148 10.81 2.29 8.65
N ILE A 149 9.56 2.60 8.31
CA ILE A 149 9.19 3.79 7.57
C ILE A 149 9.37 5.03 8.45
N ARG A 150 9.99 6.06 7.89
CA ARG A 150 10.16 7.37 8.53
C ARG A 150 8.91 8.22 8.36
N ASP A 151 8.68 9.07 9.33
CA ASP A 151 7.68 10.14 9.27
C ASP A 151 7.91 11.04 8.05
N GLY A 152 6.81 11.56 7.49
CA GLY A 152 6.83 12.34 6.25
C GLY A 152 6.76 11.51 4.96
N SER A 153 6.69 10.18 5.07
CA SER A 153 6.45 9.31 3.92
C SER A 153 5.00 9.42 3.45
N THR A 154 4.79 9.54 2.12
CA THR A 154 3.48 9.84 1.54
C THR A 154 3.13 8.98 0.34
N ILE A 155 1.82 8.81 0.11
CA ILE A 155 1.25 8.24 -1.11
C ILE A 155 0.16 9.18 -1.61
N ASN A 156 0.29 9.63 -2.86
CA ASN A 156 -0.58 10.63 -3.47
C ASN A 156 -1.38 10.01 -4.60
N PHE A 157 -2.70 10.04 -4.51
CA PHE A 157 -3.63 9.53 -5.51
C PHE A 157 -4.15 10.68 -6.38
N ARG A 158 -4.11 10.52 -7.70
CA ARG A 158 -4.51 11.55 -8.68
C ARG A 158 -5.32 10.97 -9.84
N GLY A 159 -6.19 10.02 -9.57
CA GLY A 159 -7.08 9.36 -10.52
C GLY A 159 -6.90 7.85 -10.51
N ASP A 160 -6.18 7.29 -11.45
CA ASP A 160 -5.90 5.85 -11.48
C ASP A 160 -5.07 5.45 -10.25
N PRO A 161 -5.59 4.59 -9.34
CA PRO A 161 -4.89 4.20 -8.12
C PRO A 161 -3.58 3.45 -8.40
N PHE A 162 -3.46 2.77 -9.54
CA PHE A 162 -2.24 2.09 -9.94
C PHE A 162 -1.10 3.04 -10.33
N ASN A 163 -1.45 4.28 -10.67
CA ASN A 163 -0.52 5.36 -10.98
C ASN A 163 -0.35 6.35 -9.83
N ALA A 164 -0.72 5.95 -8.60
CA ALA A 164 -0.45 6.76 -7.41
C ALA A 164 1.06 7.03 -7.31
N HIS A 165 1.40 8.22 -6.83
CA HIS A 165 2.79 8.63 -6.61
C HIS A 165 3.17 8.40 -5.16
N MET A 166 4.29 7.73 -4.93
CA MET A 166 4.82 7.49 -3.59
C MET A 166 6.13 8.24 -3.37
N ASP A 167 6.35 8.68 -2.15
CA ASP A 167 7.63 9.14 -1.62
C ASP A 167 7.80 8.54 -0.22
N ILE A 168 8.46 7.39 -0.18
CA ILE A 168 8.66 6.61 1.03
C ILE A 168 10.14 6.61 1.37
N ASN A 169 10.46 7.03 2.61
CA ASN A 169 11.78 6.92 3.19
C ASN A 169 11.73 5.92 4.35
N ALA A 170 12.58 4.90 4.31
CA ALA A 170 12.58 3.87 5.34
C ALA A 170 14.01 3.48 5.72
N ILE A 171 14.19 3.00 6.94
CA ILE A 171 15.50 2.65 7.49
C ILE A 171 15.53 1.22 8.01
N TYR A 172 16.66 0.57 7.77
CA TYR A 172 17.05 -0.67 8.41
C TYR A 172 18.31 -0.43 9.24
N ASN A 173 18.20 -0.59 10.56
CA ASN A 173 19.31 -0.37 11.47
C ASN A 173 20.14 -1.65 11.61
N LEU A 174 21.45 -1.50 11.51
CA LEU A 174 22.39 -2.60 11.75
C LEU A 174 23.65 -2.07 12.43
N THR A 175 24.47 -3.01 12.92
CA THR A 175 25.83 -2.71 13.40
C THR A 175 26.80 -3.37 12.44
N ALA A 176 27.68 -2.59 11.85
CA ALA A 176 28.69 -3.07 10.92
C ALA A 176 30.08 -3.03 11.55
N ASN A 177 30.88 -4.04 11.25
CA ASN A 177 32.31 -4.05 11.56
C ASN A 177 33.05 -3.37 10.41
N ILE A 178 33.60 -2.18 10.64
CA ILE A 178 34.32 -1.43 9.60
C ILE A 178 35.60 -2.10 9.13
N GLY A 179 36.21 -2.94 9.97
CA GLY A 179 37.40 -3.70 9.59
C GLY A 179 37.14 -4.80 8.56
N ASP A 180 35.87 -5.21 8.40
CA ASP A 180 35.47 -6.17 7.36
C ASP A 180 35.40 -5.51 5.98
N LEU A 181 35.23 -4.17 5.91
CA LEU A 181 35.33 -3.40 4.69
C LEU A 181 36.77 -3.13 4.29
N ASP A 182 37.54 -2.50 5.19
CA ASP A 182 38.96 -2.23 5.00
C ASP A 182 39.65 -2.07 6.37
N GLN A 183 40.79 -2.76 6.54
CA GLN A 183 41.56 -2.68 7.78
C GLN A 183 42.17 -1.30 8.02
N SER A 184 42.38 -0.48 6.97
CA SER A 184 42.87 0.88 7.11
C SER A 184 41.91 1.80 7.84
N LEU A 185 40.58 1.54 7.73
CA LEU A 185 39.54 2.31 8.40
C LEU A 185 39.59 2.15 9.94
N LEU A 186 40.19 1.06 10.45
CA LEU A 186 40.38 0.83 11.87
C LEU A 186 41.39 1.79 12.50
N GLN A 187 42.31 2.37 11.73
CA GLN A 187 43.32 3.29 12.25
C GLN A 187 42.74 4.64 12.65
N GLU A 188 41.65 5.04 12.04
CA GLU A 188 40.97 6.32 12.30
C GLU A 188 39.78 6.20 13.25
N SER A 189 39.27 4.99 13.50
CA SER A 189 38.16 4.76 14.39
C SER A 189 38.59 4.09 15.67
N SER A 190 38.17 4.67 16.81
CA SER A 190 38.33 4.03 18.11
C SER A 190 37.39 2.84 18.35
N ARG A 191 36.46 2.60 17.42
CA ARG A 191 35.44 1.56 17.51
C ARG A 191 35.46 0.68 16.26
N THR A 192 35.55 -0.61 16.47
CA THR A 192 35.50 -1.61 15.37
C THR A 192 34.08 -1.77 14.82
N ASN A 193 33.06 -1.69 15.72
CA ASN A 193 31.66 -1.83 15.36
C ASN A 193 30.97 -0.47 15.46
N ILE A 194 30.32 -0.07 14.39
CA ILE A 194 29.58 1.19 14.29
C ILE A 194 28.10 0.94 13.92
N PRO A 195 27.17 1.74 14.48
CA PRO A 195 25.79 1.71 14.03
C PRO A 195 25.69 2.31 12.63
N VAL A 196 24.96 1.63 11.76
CA VAL A 196 24.69 2.03 10.39
C VAL A 196 23.20 1.96 10.15
N ASN A 197 22.64 3.00 9.54
CA ASN A 197 21.29 3.00 9.00
C ASN A 197 21.39 2.80 7.48
N CYS A 198 20.90 1.68 6.99
CA CYS A 198 20.64 1.52 5.58
C CYS A 198 19.32 2.23 5.25
N VAL A 199 19.39 3.28 4.46
CA VAL A 199 18.25 4.10 4.05
C VAL A 199 17.74 3.59 2.70
N LEU A 200 16.46 3.31 2.65
CA LEU A 200 15.75 2.93 1.43
C LEU A 200 14.82 4.09 1.03
N ASN A 201 14.98 4.58 -0.19
CA ASN A 201 14.09 5.57 -0.79
C ASN A 201 13.31 4.94 -1.93
N LEU A 202 11.97 5.01 -1.86
CA LEU A 202 11.05 4.59 -2.91
C LEU A 202 10.32 5.82 -3.42
N LYS A 203 10.54 6.19 -4.68
CA LYS A 203 9.94 7.38 -5.28
C LYS A 203 9.30 7.09 -6.62
N GLY A 204 8.22 7.82 -6.93
CA GLY A 204 7.56 7.75 -8.23
C GLY A 204 6.30 6.90 -8.23
N ALA A 205 5.98 6.30 -9.35
CA ALA A 205 4.74 5.54 -9.51
C ALA A 205 4.72 4.28 -8.63
N LEU A 206 3.63 4.06 -7.91
CA LEU A 206 3.43 2.94 -7.00
C LEU A 206 3.74 1.58 -7.65
N ARG A 207 3.41 1.43 -8.93
CA ARG A 207 3.59 0.18 -9.69
C ARG A 207 5.03 -0.10 -10.12
N SER A 208 5.83 0.94 -10.27
CA SER A 208 7.23 0.85 -10.69
C SER A 208 8.03 1.98 -10.04
N PRO A 209 8.23 1.92 -8.72
CA PRO A 209 8.97 2.96 -8.01
C PRO A 209 10.45 2.90 -8.39
N SER A 210 11.08 4.06 -8.40
CA SER A 210 12.53 4.16 -8.36
C SER A 210 13.00 3.79 -6.96
N ILE A 211 13.89 2.83 -6.87
CA ILE A 211 14.48 2.36 -5.61
C ILE A 211 15.90 2.87 -5.54
N SER A 212 16.27 3.53 -4.45
CA SER A 212 17.65 3.90 -4.15
C SER A 212 18.00 3.63 -2.69
N PHE A 213 19.26 3.33 -2.47
CA PHE A 213 19.79 3.10 -1.13
C PHE A 213 20.82 4.17 -0.79
N ASP A 214 20.91 4.50 0.50
CA ASP A 214 21.97 5.34 1.08
C ASP A 214 22.36 4.78 2.44
N LEU A 215 23.49 5.23 2.96
CA LEU A 215 24.00 4.86 4.28
C LEU A 215 24.14 6.11 5.14
N GLU A 216 23.61 6.03 6.35
CA GLU A 216 23.80 7.03 7.40
C GLU A 216 24.56 6.40 8.57
N PHE A 217 25.44 7.18 9.17
CA PHE A 217 26.30 6.75 10.28
C PHE A 217 26.03 7.61 11.52
N PRO A 218 24.97 7.29 12.32
CA PRO A 218 24.42 8.21 13.33
C PRO A 218 25.41 8.69 14.40
N ASN A 219 26.45 7.92 14.66
CA ASN A 219 27.42 8.21 15.75
C ASN A 219 28.86 8.23 15.24
N SER A 220 29.07 8.43 13.95
CA SER A 220 30.40 8.50 13.34
C SER A 220 30.80 9.93 13.08
N ASN A 221 32.11 10.21 12.96
CA ASN A 221 32.57 11.50 12.47
C ASN A 221 32.42 11.60 10.95
N GLU A 222 32.34 12.81 10.45
CA GLU A 222 32.14 13.07 8.99
C GLU A 222 33.26 12.49 8.13
N GLU A 223 34.48 12.38 8.67
CA GLU A 223 35.63 11.82 7.95
C GLU A 223 35.46 10.31 7.71
N LEU A 224 35.07 9.55 8.74
CA LEU A 224 34.81 8.13 8.61
C LEU A 224 33.65 7.86 7.66
N GLU A 225 32.56 8.67 7.76
CA GLU A 225 31.41 8.54 6.87
C GLU A 225 31.85 8.74 5.39
N ARG A 226 32.63 9.78 5.12
CA ARG A 226 33.13 10.07 3.78
C ARG A 226 34.00 8.95 3.23
N GLN A 227 34.89 8.38 4.06
CA GLN A 227 35.80 7.30 3.65
C GLN A 227 35.01 6.01 3.36
N VAL A 228 34.05 5.63 4.23
CA VAL A 228 33.24 4.44 4.02
C VAL A 228 32.40 4.58 2.76
N LYS A 229 31.75 5.73 2.54
CA LYS A 229 30.97 5.99 1.31
C LYS A 229 31.85 5.94 0.07
N ALA A 230 33.02 6.57 0.08
CA ALA A 230 33.95 6.51 -1.04
C ALA A 230 34.44 5.10 -1.35
N PHE A 231 34.62 4.25 -0.35
CA PHE A 231 35.00 2.86 -0.53
C PHE A 231 33.90 2.04 -1.22
N ILE A 232 32.65 2.20 -0.75
CA ILE A 232 31.49 1.50 -1.31
C ILE A 232 31.23 1.92 -2.77
N ASP A 233 31.28 3.23 -3.05
CA ASP A 233 31.11 3.76 -4.41
C ASP A 233 32.16 3.24 -5.39
N THR A 234 33.32 2.84 -4.89
CA THR A 234 34.41 2.30 -5.73
C THR A 234 34.20 0.81 -6.02
N GLU A 235 33.58 0.04 -5.13
CA GLU A 235 33.30 -1.40 -5.35
C GLU A 235 32.10 -1.63 -6.27
N ASP A 236 31.11 -0.73 -6.31
CA ASP A 236 29.96 -0.82 -7.22
C ASP A 236 30.32 -0.59 -8.72
N MET A 237 31.58 -0.29 -9.01
CA MET A 237 32.10 -0.11 -10.37
C MET A 237 32.78 -1.36 -10.95
N ILE A 238 32.74 -2.49 -10.26
CA ILE A 238 33.21 -3.80 -10.71
C ILE A 238 32.05 -4.76 -10.91
#